data_55efd0b867a0721fca8e08342d3a66fb
#
_entry.id   55efd0b867a0721fca8e08342d3a66fb
#
_cell.length_a   1.000
_cell.length_b   1.000
_cell.length_c   1.000
_cell.angle_alpha   90.00
_cell.angle_beta   90.00
_cell.angle_gamma   90.00
#
_symmetry.space_group_name_H-M   'P 1'
#
loop_
_entity.id
_entity.type
_entity.pdbx_description
1 polymer ?
#
loop_
_entity_poly.entity_id
_entity_poly.type
_entity_poly.pdbx_seq_one_letter_code
_entity_poly.pdbx_strand_id
1 'polypeptide(L)'
;MPVTDFPSVLQIKDPIHGYIELSEVERDIIDMKISQRLRYIRGPAGLSLVYPGADISLMGRTLGFVHMARVFLEYIGGTAEEIQKGRLAALLRMLVNGPWSNVMEEYQTVRGAPPLKLTKAMLDSTPVGDVIEKHGFTRSEIQDVLEKGVPVKGLRLDILNCPINPELIDDLARDSYFAGVDYAQLEFHRLFSSTRIAKNKIAIERSSLFTLESYLSAAVNMFDAVYFHKTVRAAELMLLRVLDEAGSQLFPDPVKNTVDYYNFDDLTILHRLLHVGSDETEEVRSASRIFSDFNKRYLIKLVSARAISDPTFLKKLSTPDGIYSIENEIAEDAGIDVKNVYVDFPDRPSVTFYPGKFDLDEIALFERGSGGYEFWKVSDTSPMARSFSRILRPVRVYTTRGYRSKLKSSADKVLESVDPAGSS
;
A
#
# COMPACT_ATOMS: atom_id res chain seq x y z
N MET A 1 17.95 17.26 -18.59
CA MET A 1 17.71 18.36 -17.66
C MET A 1 16.24 18.28 -17.27
N PRO A 2 15.88 18.46 -16.02
CA PRO A 2 14.46 18.48 -15.64
C PRO A 2 13.74 19.57 -16.43
N VAL A 3 12.46 19.34 -16.72
CA VAL A 3 11.58 20.33 -17.37
C VAL A 3 11.44 21.50 -16.41
N THR A 4 12.05 22.63 -16.72
CA THR A 4 12.12 23.79 -15.83
C THR A 4 10.83 24.61 -15.75
N ASP A 5 9.82 24.33 -16.59
CA ASP A 5 8.58 25.09 -16.71
C ASP A 5 7.32 24.27 -16.38
N PHE A 6 7.34 23.57 -15.24
CA PHE A 6 6.08 23.02 -14.70
C PHE A 6 5.23 24.19 -14.14
N PRO A 7 3.98 24.38 -14.59
CA PRO A 7 3.15 25.51 -14.17
C PRO A 7 2.72 25.37 -12.70
N SER A 8 3.55 25.83 -11.80
CA SER A 8 3.32 25.80 -10.36
C SER A 8 2.60 27.07 -9.89
N VAL A 9 1.54 26.92 -9.11
CA VAL A 9 0.79 28.05 -8.49
C VAL A 9 0.83 28.03 -6.97
N LEU A 10 1.25 26.91 -6.37
CA LEU A 10 1.32 26.72 -4.93
C LEU A 10 2.54 25.90 -4.55
N GLN A 11 3.18 26.25 -3.43
CA GLN A 11 4.26 25.47 -2.83
C GLN A 11 3.88 25.08 -1.40
N ILE A 12 4.05 23.81 -1.07
CA ILE A 12 3.79 23.26 0.27
C ILE A 12 5.09 22.72 0.84
N LYS A 13 5.42 23.09 2.09
CA LYS A 13 6.59 22.58 2.78
C LYS A 13 6.36 21.13 3.25
N ASP A 14 7.25 20.24 2.88
CA ASP A 14 7.25 18.84 3.27
C ASP A 14 8.59 18.48 3.96
N PRO A 15 8.59 17.67 5.04
CA PRO A 15 9.82 17.35 5.76
C PRO A 15 10.76 16.43 4.98
N ILE A 16 10.25 15.67 4.01
CA ILE A 16 11.04 14.71 3.21
C ILE A 16 11.57 15.38 1.93
N HIS A 17 10.69 16.09 1.20
CA HIS A 17 11.00 16.61 -0.14
C HIS A 17 11.30 18.12 -0.17
N GLY A 18 11.23 18.80 0.96
CA GLY A 18 11.43 20.24 1.00
C GLY A 18 10.19 21.00 0.54
N TYR A 19 10.16 21.57 -0.66
CA TYR A 19 9.00 22.25 -1.22
C TYR A 19 8.37 21.41 -2.34
N ILE A 20 7.11 21.09 -2.16
CA ILE A 20 6.29 20.38 -3.16
C ILE A 20 5.49 21.42 -3.92
N GLU A 21 5.65 21.46 -5.22
CA GLU A 21 4.95 22.36 -6.12
C GLU A 21 3.68 21.71 -6.66
N LEU A 22 2.60 22.50 -6.73
CA LEU A 22 1.31 22.09 -7.26
C LEU A 22 0.88 22.97 -8.41
N SER A 23 0.30 22.36 -9.44
CA SER A 23 -0.39 23.05 -10.52
C SER A 23 -1.77 23.56 -10.07
N GLU A 24 -2.42 24.39 -10.91
CA GLU A 24 -3.73 24.94 -10.60
C GLU A 24 -4.81 23.86 -10.42
N VAL A 25 -4.85 22.86 -11.30
CA VAL A 25 -5.80 21.74 -11.20
C VAL A 25 -5.58 20.94 -9.92
N GLU A 26 -4.33 20.70 -9.53
CA GLU A 26 -4.00 19.95 -8.30
C GLU A 26 -4.38 20.74 -7.06
N ARG A 27 -4.11 22.06 -7.02
CA ARG A 27 -4.55 22.93 -5.95
C ARG A 27 -6.07 22.90 -5.79
N ASP A 28 -6.81 23.08 -6.90
CA ASP A 28 -8.27 23.09 -6.87
C ASP A 28 -8.84 21.74 -6.36
N ILE A 29 -8.24 20.61 -6.73
CA ILE A 29 -8.64 19.29 -6.21
C ILE A 29 -8.26 19.12 -4.73
N ILE A 30 -7.05 19.54 -4.32
CA ILE A 30 -6.58 19.40 -2.94
C ILE A 30 -7.42 20.24 -1.99
N ASP A 31 -7.89 21.42 -2.41
CA ASP A 31 -8.73 22.28 -1.60
C ASP A 31 -10.18 21.78 -1.42
N MET A 32 -10.58 20.74 -2.17
CA MET A 32 -11.91 20.12 -2.01
C MET A 32 -12.03 19.35 -0.69
N LYS A 33 -13.24 19.32 -0.13
CA LYS A 33 -13.56 18.53 1.10
C LYS A 33 -13.13 17.07 1.00
N ILE A 34 -13.32 16.45 -0.17
CA ILE A 34 -12.93 15.05 -0.44
C ILE A 34 -11.43 14.82 -0.24
N SER A 35 -10.59 15.80 -0.53
CA SER A 35 -9.15 15.74 -0.33
C SER A 35 -8.76 16.13 1.09
N GLN A 36 -9.41 17.16 1.66
CA GLN A 36 -9.06 17.64 3.01
C GLN A 36 -9.29 16.58 4.10
N ARG A 37 -10.21 15.63 3.91
CA ARG A 37 -10.40 14.49 4.84
C ARG A 37 -9.15 13.62 4.98
N LEU A 38 -8.26 13.59 3.98
CA LEU A 38 -6.99 12.83 4.05
C LEU A 38 -6.06 13.32 5.17
N ARG A 39 -6.29 14.50 5.73
CA ARG A 39 -5.60 14.98 6.94
C ARG A 39 -5.96 14.18 8.18
N TYR A 40 -7.11 13.53 8.18
CA TYR A 40 -7.68 12.78 9.29
C TYR A 40 -7.68 11.27 9.05
N ILE A 41 -7.05 10.79 7.99
CA ILE A 41 -6.81 9.37 7.72
C ILE A 41 -5.32 9.08 7.90
N ARG A 42 -5.02 8.06 8.69
CA ARG A 42 -3.65 7.62 8.98
C ARG A 42 -3.29 6.37 8.18
N GLY A 43 -2.04 6.29 7.76
CA GLY A 43 -1.54 5.13 7.03
C GLY A 43 -0.03 4.96 7.17
N PRO A 44 0.43 3.69 7.25
CA PRO A 44 -0.32 2.45 7.52
C PRO A 44 -0.99 2.42 8.89
N ALA A 45 -2.20 1.85 8.97
CA ALA A 45 -3.12 1.96 10.13
C ALA A 45 -2.55 1.33 11.39
N GLY A 46 -1.69 0.70 11.67
CA GLY A 46 -1.16 0.13 12.93
C GLY A 46 0.20 0.68 13.33
N LEU A 47 0.80 1.46 12.45
CA LEU A 47 2.21 1.83 12.53
C LEU A 47 2.53 2.66 13.77
N SER A 48 1.71 3.66 14.07
CA SER A 48 1.90 4.55 15.22
C SER A 48 1.77 3.85 16.58
N LEU A 49 1.15 2.68 16.65
CA LEU A 49 1.10 1.88 17.89
C LEU A 49 2.45 1.23 18.24
N VAL A 50 3.37 1.15 17.30
CA VAL A 50 4.72 0.62 17.48
C VAL A 50 5.75 1.73 17.42
N TYR A 51 5.59 2.63 16.46
CA TYR A 51 6.45 3.79 16.21
C TYR A 51 5.63 5.08 16.40
N PRO A 52 5.58 5.65 17.63
CA PRO A 52 4.67 6.77 17.92
C PRO A 52 4.86 8.00 17.04
N GLY A 53 6.07 8.23 16.50
CA GLY A 53 6.34 9.30 15.53
C GLY A 53 5.72 9.06 14.15
N ALA A 54 5.40 7.82 13.80
CA ALA A 54 4.82 7.45 12.52
C ALA A 54 3.28 7.60 12.49
N ASP A 55 2.78 8.72 12.99
CA ASP A 55 1.37 9.13 12.89
C ASP A 55 1.15 10.00 11.65
N ILE A 56 1.31 9.39 10.47
CA ILE A 56 1.39 10.07 9.19
C ILE A 56 0.01 10.16 8.55
N SER A 57 -0.41 11.38 8.19
CA SER A 57 -1.64 11.58 7.44
C SER A 57 -1.49 11.18 5.97
N LEU A 58 -2.57 10.68 5.37
CA LEU A 58 -2.59 10.42 3.94
C LEU A 58 -2.40 11.69 3.10
N MET A 59 -2.73 12.89 3.61
CA MET A 59 -2.44 14.14 2.91
C MET A 59 -0.94 14.29 2.65
N GLY A 60 -0.09 14.04 3.66
CA GLY A 60 1.37 14.10 3.49
C GLY A 60 1.88 13.10 2.46
N ARG A 61 1.38 11.85 2.51
CA ARG A 61 1.72 10.80 1.51
C ARG A 61 1.24 11.16 0.10
N THR A 62 0.04 11.71 -0.02
CA THR A 62 -0.51 12.16 -1.30
C THR A 62 0.39 13.19 -1.95
N LEU A 63 0.80 14.21 -1.19
CA LEU A 63 1.70 15.25 -1.68
C LEU A 63 3.06 14.68 -2.06
N GLY A 64 3.62 13.79 -1.26
CA GLY A 64 4.88 13.11 -1.54
C GLY A 64 4.82 12.27 -2.82
N PHE A 65 3.79 11.46 -2.99
CA PHE A 65 3.60 10.66 -4.19
C PHE A 65 3.42 11.53 -5.45
N VAL A 66 2.60 12.58 -5.39
CA VAL A 66 2.43 13.55 -6.49
C VAL A 66 3.77 14.20 -6.87
N HIS A 67 4.59 14.56 -5.87
CA HIS A 67 5.94 15.09 -6.11
C HIS A 67 6.85 14.06 -6.78
N MET A 68 6.93 12.85 -6.24
CA MET A 68 7.80 11.79 -6.75
C MET A 68 7.38 11.33 -8.15
N ALA A 69 6.08 11.31 -8.45
CA ALA A 69 5.59 11.04 -9.81
C ALA A 69 6.11 12.08 -10.82
N ARG A 70 6.12 13.38 -10.46
CA ARG A 70 6.74 14.43 -11.28
C ARG A 70 8.21 14.14 -11.50
N VAL A 71 8.98 14.01 -10.41
CA VAL A 71 10.44 13.85 -10.47
C VAL A 71 10.80 12.65 -11.34
N PHE A 72 10.12 11.53 -11.17
CA PHE A 72 10.36 10.34 -11.98
C PHE A 72 10.05 10.56 -13.46
N LEU A 73 8.88 11.12 -13.79
CA LEU A 73 8.48 11.40 -15.17
C LEU A 73 9.40 12.39 -15.87
N GLU A 74 9.90 13.42 -15.16
CA GLU A 74 10.91 14.37 -15.69
C GLU A 74 12.21 13.63 -16.06
N TYR A 75 12.72 12.76 -15.18
CA TYR A 75 13.95 12.02 -15.45
C TYR A 75 13.85 11.07 -16.64
N ILE A 76 12.73 10.41 -16.84
CA ILE A 76 12.53 9.56 -18.02
C ILE A 76 12.16 10.34 -19.28
N GLY A 77 11.98 11.66 -19.16
CA GLY A 77 11.78 12.61 -20.26
C GLY A 77 10.34 12.69 -20.74
N GLY A 78 9.39 12.66 -19.82
CA GLY A 78 7.99 12.99 -20.06
C GLY A 78 7.82 14.48 -20.44
N THR A 79 6.80 14.77 -21.26
CA THR A 79 6.36 16.14 -21.55
C THR A 79 5.60 16.73 -20.38
N ALA A 80 5.41 18.05 -20.35
CA ALA A 80 4.65 18.72 -19.29
C ALA A 80 3.22 18.16 -19.14
N GLU A 81 2.56 17.82 -20.26
CA GLU A 81 1.23 17.22 -20.26
C GLU A 81 1.24 15.79 -19.68
N GLU A 82 2.22 14.96 -20.10
CA GLU A 82 2.40 13.59 -19.57
C GLU A 82 2.69 13.61 -18.07
N ILE A 83 3.53 14.54 -17.61
CA ILE A 83 3.83 14.75 -16.20
C ILE A 83 2.56 15.13 -15.45
N GLN A 84 1.76 16.09 -15.97
CA GLN A 84 0.51 16.51 -15.32
C GLN A 84 -0.48 15.35 -15.22
N LYS A 85 -0.65 14.56 -16.28
CA LYS A 85 -1.53 13.37 -16.27
C LYS A 85 -1.07 12.33 -15.26
N GLY A 86 0.23 12.08 -15.17
CA GLY A 86 0.78 11.16 -14.17
C GLY A 86 0.58 11.64 -12.74
N ARG A 87 0.78 12.93 -12.49
CA ARG A 87 0.52 13.55 -11.17
C ARG A 87 -0.95 13.49 -10.78
N LEU A 88 -1.86 13.73 -11.73
CA LEU A 88 -3.29 13.56 -11.51
C LEU A 88 -3.65 12.10 -11.19
N ALA A 89 -3.06 11.13 -11.89
CA ALA A 89 -3.26 9.72 -11.58
C ALA A 89 -2.79 9.38 -10.14
N ALA A 90 -1.61 9.88 -9.73
CA ALA A 90 -1.10 9.72 -8.38
C ALA A 90 -2.04 10.36 -7.33
N LEU A 91 -2.48 11.59 -7.55
CA LEU A 91 -3.40 12.30 -6.67
C LEU A 91 -4.72 11.52 -6.50
N LEU A 92 -5.35 11.14 -7.61
CA LEU A 92 -6.64 10.47 -7.61
C LEU A 92 -6.58 9.08 -7.00
N ARG A 93 -5.46 8.34 -7.19
CA ARG A 93 -5.20 7.06 -6.53
C ARG A 93 -5.25 7.19 -5.00
N MET A 94 -4.73 8.29 -4.47
CA MET A 94 -4.71 8.54 -3.03
C MET A 94 -6.07 8.99 -2.48
N LEU A 95 -6.85 9.75 -3.26
CA LEU A 95 -8.16 10.26 -2.82
C LEU A 95 -9.17 9.17 -2.51
N VAL A 96 -9.05 7.99 -3.11
CA VAL A 96 -10.02 6.89 -2.91
C VAL A 96 -9.79 6.10 -1.62
N ASN A 97 -8.68 6.31 -0.94
CA ASN A 97 -8.44 5.67 0.34
C ASN A 97 -9.54 6.02 1.36
N GLY A 98 -9.99 5.02 2.11
CA GLY A 98 -10.93 5.18 3.21
C GLY A 98 -10.24 5.27 4.58
N PRO A 99 -11.03 5.34 5.66
CA PRO A 99 -10.51 5.24 7.01
C PRO A 99 -9.60 4.02 7.18
N TRP A 100 -8.51 4.18 7.96
CA TRP A 100 -7.49 3.15 8.18
C TRP A 100 -6.73 2.73 6.92
N SER A 101 -6.78 3.57 5.85
CA SER A 101 -5.95 3.48 4.65
C SER A 101 -5.83 2.06 4.07
N ASN A 102 -4.67 1.42 4.21
CA ASN A 102 -4.33 0.09 3.70
C ASN A 102 -5.30 -1.02 4.15
N VAL A 103 -5.85 -0.92 5.37
CA VAL A 103 -6.82 -1.88 5.91
C VAL A 103 -8.16 -1.76 5.17
N MET A 104 -8.64 -0.54 4.96
CA MET A 104 -9.86 -0.30 4.17
C MET A 104 -9.67 -0.72 2.71
N GLU A 105 -8.50 -0.48 2.13
CA GLU A 105 -8.18 -0.91 0.76
C GLU A 105 -8.26 -2.44 0.60
N GLU A 106 -7.71 -3.20 1.56
CA GLU A 106 -7.86 -4.66 1.55
C GLU A 106 -9.35 -5.06 1.63
N TYR A 107 -10.07 -4.51 2.59
CA TYR A 107 -11.50 -4.80 2.78
C TYR A 107 -12.32 -4.56 1.51
N GLN A 108 -12.08 -3.45 0.82
CA GLN A 108 -12.78 -3.09 -0.42
C GLN A 108 -12.35 -3.95 -1.61
N THR A 109 -11.06 -4.19 -1.75
CA THR A 109 -10.50 -4.98 -2.86
C THR A 109 -11.06 -6.39 -2.88
N VAL A 110 -11.07 -7.07 -1.73
CA VAL A 110 -11.60 -8.44 -1.64
C VAL A 110 -13.13 -8.51 -1.85
N ARG A 111 -13.83 -7.38 -1.76
CA ARG A 111 -15.28 -7.23 -2.05
C ARG A 111 -15.56 -6.68 -3.45
N GLY A 112 -14.57 -6.67 -4.33
CA GLY A 112 -14.71 -6.28 -5.73
C GLY A 112 -14.82 -4.77 -5.97
N ALA A 113 -14.30 -3.96 -5.05
CA ALA A 113 -14.17 -2.52 -5.18
C ALA A 113 -12.69 -2.07 -5.06
N PRO A 114 -11.79 -2.52 -5.96
CA PRO A 114 -10.39 -2.12 -5.95
C PRO A 114 -10.23 -0.63 -6.25
N PRO A 115 -9.06 -0.02 -5.93
CA PRO A 115 -8.82 1.42 -6.10
C PRO A 115 -9.18 1.98 -7.47
N LEU A 116 -8.87 1.27 -8.55
CA LEU A 116 -9.20 1.72 -9.92
C LEU A 116 -10.72 1.89 -10.12
N LYS A 117 -11.53 0.95 -9.63
CA LYS A 117 -12.99 1.03 -9.69
C LYS A 117 -13.52 2.20 -8.86
N LEU A 118 -12.93 2.44 -7.69
CA LEU A 118 -13.29 3.57 -6.82
C LEU A 118 -12.93 4.90 -7.45
N THR A 119 -11.74 5.01 -8.07
CA THR A 119 -11.31 6.22 -8.76
C THR A 119 -12.25 6.56 -9.92
N LYS A 120 -12.68 5.56 -10.68
CA LYS A 120 -13.66 5.75 -11.74
C LYS A 120 -15.00 6.26 -11.20
N ALA A 121 -15.53 5.61 -10.16
CA ALA A 121 -16.77 6.05 -9.51
C ALA A 121 -16.66 7.48 -8.96
N MET A 122 -15.52 7.85 -8.39
CA MET A 122 -15.23 9.20 -7.90
C MET A 122 -15.25 10.23 -9.03
N LEU A 123 -14.57 9.96 -10.14
CA LEU A 123 -14.53 10.84 -11.31
C LEU A 123 -15.93 11.07 -11.90
N ASP A 124 -16.75 10.03 -11.93
CA ASP A 124 -18.07 10.09 -12.55
C ASP A 124 -19.14 10.74 -11.63
N SER A 125 -18.99 10.60 -10.30
CA SER A 125 -20.06 10.90 -9.34
C SER A 125 -19.74 12.05 -8.36
N THR A 126 -18.54 12.64 -8.41
CA THR A 126 -18.16 13.75 -7.53
C THR A 126 -17.67 14.97 -8.33
N PRO A 127 -17.64 16.16 -7.71
CA PRO A 127 -17.12 17.36 -8.38
C PRO A 127 -15.64 17.29 -8.80
N VAL A 128 -14.89 16.25 -8.44
CA VAL A 128 -13.50 16.07 -8.88
C VAL A 128 -13.41 15.98 -10.41
N GLY A 129 -14.34 15.24 -11.03
CA GLY A 129 -14.40 15.16 -12.51
C GLY A 129 -14.64 16.51 -13.16
N ASP A 130 -15.52 17.33 -12.59
CA ASP A 130 -15.83 18.67 -13.11
C ASP A 130 -14.62 19.61 -13.02
N VAL A 131 -13.84 19.52 -11.93
CA VAL A 131 -12.60 20.29 -11.78
C VAL A 131 -11.57 19.87 -12.83
N ILE A 132 -11.42 18.58 -13.10
CA ILE A 132 -10.53 18.06 -14.14
C ILE A 132 -10.93 18.61 -15.52
N GLU A 133 -12.23 18.58 -15.85
CA GLU A 133 -12.75 19.09 -17.13
C GLU A 133 -12.59 20.61 -17.25
N LYS A 134 -12.80 21.36 -16.18
CA LYS A 134 -12.56 22.82 -16.13
C LYS A 134 -11.12 23.18 -16.50
N HIS A 135 -10.15 22.34 -16.16
CA HIS A 135 -8.72 22.53 -16.47
C HIS A 135 -8.27 21.89 -17.78
N GLY A 136 -9.20 21.51 -18.65
CA GLY A 136 -8.92 21.06 -20.02
C GLY A 136 -8.54 19.57 -20.18
N PHE A 137 -8.69 18.76 -19.13
CA PHE A 137 -8.55 17.30 -19.23
C PHE A 137 -9.93 16.65 -19.30
N THR A 138 -10.06 15.58 -20.06
CA THR A 138 -11.29 14.78 -20.03
C THR A 138 -11.22 13.66 -18.99
N ARG A 139 -12.38 13.29 -18.43
CA ARG A 139 -12.46 12.12 -17.52
C ARG A 139 -11.92 10.85 -18.18
N SER A 140 -12.21 10.67 -19.47
CA SER A 140 -11.76 9.52 -20.25
C SER A 140 -10.23 9.46 -20.39
N GLU A 141 -9.55 10.58 -20.61
CA GLU A 141 -8.08 10.62 -20.66
C GLU A 141 -7.45 10.23 -19.32
N ILE A 142 -8.00 10.73 -18.23
CA ILE A 142 -7.50 10.39 -16.90
C ILE A 142 -7.79 8.92 -16.55
N GLN A 143 -8.96 8.40 -16.90
CA GLN A 143 -9.27 6.98 -16.76
C GLN A 143 -8.33 6.10 -17.59
N ASP A 144 -8.01 6.49 -18.84
CA ASP A 144 -7.05 5.76 -19.68
C ASP A 144 -5.64 5.73 -19.06
N VAL A 145 -5.20 6.82 -18.44
CA VAL A 145 -3.92 6.88 -17.72
C VAL A 145 -3.92 5.98 -16.47
N LEU A 146 -5.02 5.95 -15.72
CA LEU A 146 -5.17 5.10 -14.55
C LEU A 146 -5.20 3.60 -14.89
N GLU A 147 -5.80 3.24 -16.03
CA GLU A 147 -5.93 1.85 -16.49
C GLU A 147 -4.70 1.34 -17.22
N LYS A 148 -4.06 2.18 -18.03
CA LYS A 148 -3.01 1.75 -18.98
C LYS A 148 -1.65 2.41 -18.75
N GLY A 149 -1.58 3.35 -17.82
CA GLY A 149 -0.38 4.13 -17.55
C GLY A 149 -0.20 5.37 -18.44
N VAL A 150 0.76 6.20 -18.06
CA VAL A 150 1.13 7.43 -18.77
C VAL A 150 1.86 7.09 -20.07
N PRO A 151 1.47 7.67 -21.21
CA PRO A 151 2.16 7.43 -22.49
C PRO A 151 3.46 8.23 -22.56
N VAL A 152 4.60 7.65 -22.21
CA VAL A 152 5.92 8.29 -22.26
C VAL A 152 6.81 7.59 -23.26
N LYS A 153 7.32 8.31 -24.26
CA LYS A 153 8.27 7.78 -25.27
C LYS A 153 7.86 6.44 -25.90
N GLY A 154 6.57 6.27 -26.17
CA GLY A 154 6.03 5.06 -26.79
C GLY A 154 5.74 3.90 -25.81
N LEU A 155 6.10 4.03 -24.54
CA LEU A 155 5.72 3.10 -23.48
C LEU A 155 4.48 3.62 -22.73
N ARG A 156 3.54 2.76 -22.43
CA ARG A 156 2.51 3.01 -21.41
C ARG A 156 3.11 2.68 -20.04
N LEU A 157 3.49 3.70 -19.29
CA LEU A 157 4.14 3.56 -18.00
C LEU A 157 3.11 3.63 -16.87
N ASP A 158 2.86 2.50 -16.25
CA ASP A 158 2.05 2.45 -15.03
C ASP A 158 2.86 2.93 -13.84
N ILE A 159 2.76 4.22 -13.52
CA ILE A 159 3.49 4.83 -12.37
C ILE A 159 2.95 4.36 -11.02
N LEU A 160 1.78 3.72 -11.00
CA LEU A 160 1.15 3.20 -9.78
C LEU A 160 1.73 1.83 -9.39
N ASN A 161 2.19 1.03 -10.39
CA ASN A 161 2.66 -0.34 -10.19
C ASN A 161 4.01 -0.63 -10.86
N CYS A 162 4.75 0.38 -11.33
CA CYS A 162 6.04 0.13 -11.97
C CYS A 162 7.11 -0.36 -10.98
N PRO A 163 8.12 -1.10 -11.45
CA PRO A 163 9.15 -1.67 -10.58
C PRO A 163 10.00 -0.63 -9.84
N ILE A 164 10.19 0.57 -10.42
CA ILE A 164 10.74 1.74 -9.74
C ILE A 164 9.56 2.63 -9.38
N ASN A 165 8.90 2.28 -8.28
CA ASN A 165 7.62 2.87 -7.91
C ASN A 165 7.81 4.18 -7.14
N PRO A 166 7.35 5.34 -7.68
CA PRO A 166 7.45 6.63 -7.01
C PRO A 166 6.71 6.70 -5.66
N GLU A 167 5.56 6.02 -5.53
CA GLU A 167 4.82 5.93 -4.26
C GLU A 167 5.64 5.19 -3.21
N LEU A 168 6.17 4.00 -3.55
CA LEU A 168 6.98 3.21 -2.62
C LEU A 168 8.26 3.97 -2.18
N ILE A 169 8.88 4.72 -3.07
CA ILE A 169 10.09 5.51 -2.73
C ILE A 169 9.74 6.62 -1.71
N ASP A 170 8.61 7.32 -1.88
CA ASP A 170 8.13 8.28 -0.86
C ASP A 170 7.81 7.56 0.45
N ASP A 171 7.08 6.45 0.40
CA ASP A 171 6.70 5.67 1.58
C ASP A 171 7.93 5.19 2.36
N LEU A 172 8.92 4.62 1.69
CA LEU A 172 10.15 4.16 2.33
C LEU A 172 10.88 5.30 3.04
N ALA A 173 11.07 6.44 2.37
CA ALA A 173 11.74 7.59 2.94
C ALA A 173 10.94 8.22 4.08
N ARG A 174 9.64 8.38 3.90
CA ARG A 174 8.72 8.99 4.86
C ARG A 174 8.54 8.14 6.10
N ASP A 175 8.28 6.86 5.92
CA ASP A 175 8.08 5.93 7.04
C ASP A 175 9.36 5.71 7.84
N SER A 176 10.51 5.60 7.17
CA SER A 176 11.81 5.53 7.83
C SER A 176 12.06 6.77 8.71
N TYR A 177 11.83 7.97 8.16
CA TYR A 177 12.00 9.23 8.88
C TYR A 177 11.08 9.33 10.11
N PHE A 178 9.79 9.10 9.93
CA PHE A 178 8.82 9.25 11.02
C PHE A 178 8.82 8.07 12.03
N ALA A 179 9.22 6.87 11.61
CA ALA A 179 9.44 5.75 12.51
C ALA A 179 10.76 5.88 13.29
N GLY A 180 11.67 6.77 12.88
CA GLY A 180 12.98 6.96 13.49
C GLY A 180 13.93 5.78 13.26
N VAL A 181 13.88 5.18 12.06
CA VAL A 181 14.76 4.06 11.64
C VAL A 181 15.59 4.46 10.42
N ASP A 182 16.79 3.90 10.27
CA ASP A 182 17.73 4.26 9.22
C ASP A 182 17.76 3.26 8.05
N TYR A 183 16.63 2.56 7.80
CA TYR A 183 16.60 1.50 6.80
C TYR A 183 16.43 1.99 5.36
N ALA A 184 15.94 3.21 5.17
CA ALA A 184 15.57 3.73 3.85
C ALA A 184 16.19 5.10 3.54
N GLN A 185 17.51 5.22 3.70
CA GLN A 185 18.26 6.36 3.18
C GLN A 185 18.52 6.15 1.68
N LEU A 186 17.66 6.72 0.82
CA LEU A 186 17.65 6.46 -0.61
C LEU A 186 18.20 7.65 -1.41
N GLU A 187 19.17 7.39 -2.27
CA GLU A 187 19.60 8.33 -3.32
C GLU A 187 18.68 8.24 -4.56
N PHE A 188 17.38 8.51 -4.41
CA PHE A 188 16.40 8.34 -5.48
C PHE A 188 16.69 9.21 -6.71
N HIS A 189 17.31 10.37 -6.56
CA HIS A 189 17.74 11.18 -7.70
C HIS A 189 18.75 10.44 -8.59
N ARG A 190 19.68 9.70 -7.99
CA ARG A 190 20.64 8.89 -8.74
C ARG A 190 19.93 7.70 -9.41
N LEU A 191 19.01 7.04 -8.72
CA LEU A 191 18.20 5.96 -9.27
C LEU A 191 17.42 6.44 -10.51
N PHE A 192 16.71 7.56 -10.39
CA PHE A 192 15.92 8.12 -11.48
C PHE A 192 16.77 8.63 -12.63
N SER A 193 17.90 9.32 -12.33
CA SER A 193 18.81 9.84 -13.38
C SER A 193 19.46 8.75 -14.21
N SER A 194 19.62 7.56 -13.66
CA SER A 194 20.15 6.39 -14.36
C SER A 194 19.06 5.56 -15.08
N THR A 195 17.78 5.93 -14.90
CA THR A 195 16.66 5.21 -15.50
C THR A 195 16.31 5.76 -16.88
N ARG A 196 15.99 4.88 -17.81
CA ARG A 196 15.53 5.21 -19.18
C ARG A 196 14.42 4.25 -19.62
N ILE A 197 13.68 4.66 -20.61
CA ILE A 197 12.80 3.75 -21.37
C ILE A 197 13.62 3.19 -22.54
N ALA A 198 13.77 1.87 -22.57
CA ALA A 198 14.47 1.16 -23.65
C ALA A 198 13.83 -0.20 -23.90
N LYS A 199 13.74 -0.63 -25.17
CA LYS A 199 13.08 -1.88 -25.57
C LYS A 199 11.68 -2.07 -24.95
N ASN A 200 10.92 -0.99 -24.87
CA ASN A 200 9.58 -0.96 -24.29
C ASN A 200 9.51 -1.41 -22.82
N LYS A 201 10.59 -1.16 -22.04
CA LYS A 201 10.71 -1.45 -20.61
C LYS A 201 11.44 -0.32 -19.89
N ILE A 202 11.33 -0.32 -18.57
CA ILE A 202 12.23 0.45 -17.73
C ILE A 202 13.62 -0.19 -17.76
N ALA A 203 14.64 0.62 -17.99
CA ALA A 203 16.03 0.17 -18.00
C ALA A 203 16.88 1.10 -17.13
N ILE A 204 17.82 0.53 -16.36
CA ILE A 204 18.76 1.24 -15.50
C ILE A 204 20.17 1.07 -16.05
N GLU A 205 20.94 2.13 -16.05
CA GLU A 205 22.35 2.07 -16.42
C GLU A 205 23.10 1.11 -15.50
N ARG A 206 23.86 0.17 -16.07
CA ARG A 206 24.58 -0.89 -15.35
C ARG A 206 25.53 -0.35 -14.27
N SER A 207 26.12 0.82 -14.51
CA SER A 207 26.95 1.55 -13.54
C SER A 207 26.20 1.94 -12.26
N SER A 208 24.85 1.97 -12.29
CA SER A 208 23.97 2.30 -11.17
C SER A 208 23.30 1.07 -10.54
N LEU A 209 23.77 -0.15 -10.83
CA LEU A 209 23.26 -1.38 -10.22
C LEU A 209 23.25 -1.30 -8.70
N PHE A 210 24.32 -0.77 -8.09
CA PHE A 210 24.40 -0.59 -6.64
C PHE A 210 23.26 0.27 -6.07
N THR A 211 22.84 1.31 -6.80
CA THR A 211 21.72 2.17 -6.36
C THR A 211 20.39 1.41 -6.39
N LEU A 212 20.19 0.55 -7.41
CA LEU A 212 19.04 -0.35 -7.46
C LEU A 212 19.07 -1.35 -6.30
N GLU A 213 20.21 -1.97 -6.03
CA GLU A 213 20.36 -2.90 -4.89
C GLU A 213 20.10 -2.22 -3.55
N SER A 214 20.51 -0.96 -3.40
CA SER A 214 20.21 -0.17 -2.19
C SER A 214 18.71 0.09 -2.03
N TYR A 215 18.02 0.42 -3.12
CA TYR A 215 16.54 0.56 -3.12
C TYR A 215 15.84 -0.74 -2.71
N LEU A 216 16.24 -1.86 -3.30
CA LEU A 216 15.66 -3.17 -2.97
C LEU A 216 15.93 -3.56 -1.52
N SER A 217 17.16 -3.30 -1.04
CA SER A 217 17.54 -3.57 0.36
C SER A 217 16.73 -2.73 1.34
N ALA A 218 16.54 -1.45 1.05
CA ALA A 218 15.71 -0.58 1.86
C ALA A 218 14.26 -1.08 1.94
N ALA A 219 13.70 -1.48 0.80
CA ALA A 219 12.34 -2.03 0.74
C ALA A 219 12.19 -3.31 1.57
N VAL A 220 13.16 -4.23 1.49
CA VAL A 220 13.17 -5.47 2.29
C VAL A 220 13.31 -5.17 3.78
N ASN A 221 14.24 -4.31 4.15
CA ASN A 221 14.46 -3.95 5.55
C ASN A 221 13.23 -3.27 6.16
N MET A 222 12.58 -2.37 5.42
CA MET A 222 11.34 -1.73 5.86
C MET A 222 10.17 -2.72 5.93
N PHE A 223 10.09 -3.68 4.99
CA PHE A 223 9.11 -4.76 5.08
C PHE A 223 9.29 -5.56 6.38
N ASP A 224 10.47 -6.07 6.65
CA ASP A 224 10.71 -6.94 7.80
C ASP A 224 10.58 -6.22 9.14
N ALA A 225 11.17 -5.03 9.26
CA ALA A 225 11.25 -4.30 10.52
C ALA A 225 10.00 -3.47 10.81
N VAL A 226 9.33 -2.94 9.80
CA VAL A 226 8.27 -1.92 9.94
C VAL A 226 6.92 -2.46 9.48
N TYR A 227 6.75 -2.76 8.18
CA TYR A 227 5.42 -3.07 7.62
C TYR A 227 4.90 -4.45 8.04
N PHE A 228 5.78 -5.46 8.07
CA PHE A 228 5.41 -6.80 8.53
C PHE A 228 5.83 -7.07 9.98
N HIS A 229 6.05 -6.00 10.76
CA HIS A 229 6.30 -6.15 12.20
C HIS A 229 5.09 -6.78 12.90
N LYS A 230 5.33 -7.82 13.73
CA LYS A 230 4.27 -8.61 14.37
C LYS A 230 3.20 -7.81 15.12
N THR A 231 3.56 -6.66 15.68
CA THR A 231 2.61 -5.82 16.45
C THR A 231 1.85 -4.85 15.55
N VAL A 232 2.46 -4.37 14.47
CA VAL A 232 1.77 -3.59 13.42
C VAL A 232 0.69 -4.46 12.81
N ARG A 233 1.06 -5.67 12.34
CA ARG A 233 0.11 -6.62 11.78
C ARG A 233 -1.00 -7.04 12.75
N ALA A 234 -0.68 -7.21 14.03
CA ALA A 234 -1.70 -7.49 15.06
C ALA A 234 -2.76 -6.38 15.14
N ALA A 235 -2.34 -5.12 15.05
CA ALA A 235 -3.26 -3.98 15.06
C ALA A 235 -4.12 -3.93 13.78
N GLU A 236 -3.51 -4.09 12.62
CA GLU A 236 -4.21 -4.07 11.33
C GLU A 236 -5.22 -5.23 11.20
N LEU A 237 -4.86 -6.44 11.66
CA LEU A 237 -5.78 -7.59 11.67
C LEU A 237 -6.99 -7.35 12.57
N MET A 238 -6.85 -6.64 13.68
CA MET A 238 -8.00 -6.26 14.51
C MET A 238 -8.92 -5.31 13.77
N LEU A 239 -8.39 -4.32 13.08
CA LEU A 239 -9.18 -3.39 12.26
C LEU A 239 -9.84 -4.09 11.07
N LEU A 240 -9.16 -5.03 10.40
CA LEU A 240 -9.76 -5.88 9.37
C LEU A 240 -10.94 -6.68 9.92
N ARG A 241 -10.81 -7.26 11.12
CA ARG A 241 -11.91 -7.99 11.76
C ARG A 241 -13.10 -7.07 12.07
N VAL A 242 -12.86 -5.82 12.50
CA VAL A 242 -13.91 -4.80 12.66
C VAL A 242 -14.67 -4.57 11.36
N LEU A 243 -13.95 -4.44 10.23
CA LEU A 243 -14.57 -4.27 8.92
C LEU A 243 -15.31 -5.53 8.44
N ASP A 244 -14.74 -6.70 8.67
CA ASP A 244 -15.37 -7.98 8.29
C ASP A 244 -16.67 -8.22 9.05
N GLU A 245 -16.73 -7.87 10.33
CA GLU A 245 -17.94 -8.02 11.14
C GLU A 245 -19.01 -6.98 10.81
N ALA A 246 -18.66 -5.71 10.67
CA ALA A 246 -19.64 -4.63 10.62
C ALA A 246 -19.45 -3.60 9.50
N GLY A 247 -18.45 -3.75 8.62
CA GLY A 247 -18.11 -2.73 7.65
C GLY A 247 -19.26 -2.28 6.76
N SER A 248 -20.11 -3.21 6.30
CA SER A 248 -21.30 -2.89 5.49
C SER A 248 -22.39 -2.08 6.24
N GLN A 249 -22.36 -2.08 7.57
CA GLN A 249 -23.25 -1.29 8.42
C GLN A 249 -22.61 0.02 8.87
N LEU A 250 -21.27 0.05 8.92
CA LEU A 250 -20.49 1.22 9.33
C LEU A 250 -20.28 2.21 8.18
N PHE A 251 -20.16 1.73 6.95
CA PHE A 251 -19.82 2.54 5.79
C PHE A 251 -20.86 2.36 4.66
N PRO A 252 -21.17 3.44 3.93
CA PRO A 252 -21.91 3.32 2.67
C PRO A 252 -21.06 2.59 1.62
N ASP A 253 -21.73 1.95 0.67
CA ASP A 253 -21.06 1.33 -0.48
C ASP A 253 -20.30 2.41 -1.27
N PRO A 254 -18.98 2.30 -1.42
CA PRO A 254 -18.17 3.36 -2.01
C PRO A 254 -18.41 3.58 -3.51
N VAL A 255 -19.03 2.62 -4.19
CA VAL A 255 -19.35 2.72 -5.63
C VAL A 255 -20.78 3.24 -5.84
N LYS A 256 -21.76 2.78 -5.03
CA LYS A 256 -23.16 3.16 -5.17
C LYS A 256 -23.49 4.47 -4.47
N ASN A 257 -22.83 4.74 -3.34
CA ASN A 257 -23.02 5.90 -2.48
C ASN A 257 -21.73 6.69 -2.36
N THR A 258 -21.08 6.96 -3.49
CA THR A 258 -19.73 7.53 -3.58
C THR A 258 -19.58 8.83 -2.79
N VAL A 259 -20.52 9.77 -2.92
CA VAL A 259 -20.47 11.06 -2.22
C VAL A 259 -20.52 10.89 -0.70
N ASP A 260 -21.41 10.01 -0.21
CA ASP A 260 -21.55 9.77 1.22
C ASP A 260 -20.33 9.05 1.79
N TYR A 261 -19.71 8.13 1.03
CA TYR A 261 -18.50 7.43 1.43
C TYR A 261 -17.36 8.41 1.72
N TYR A 262 -17.21 9.47 0.94
CA TYR A 262 -16.16 10.48 1.15
C TYR A 262 -16.44 11.48 2.28
N ASN A 263 -17.45 11.25 3.11
CA ASN A 263 -17.63 11.95 4.38
C ASN A 263 -16.95 11.24 5.57
N PHE A 264 -16.42 10.02 5.37
CA PHE A 264 -15.80 9.23 6.43
C PHE A 264 -14.28 9.38 6.47
N ASP A 265 -13.75 9.49 7.68
CA ASP A 265 -12.34 9.48 8.05
C ASP A 265 -12.14 8.68 9.35
N ASP A 266 -10.92 8.60 9.86
CA ASP A 266 -10.61 7.84 11.08
C ASP A 266 -11.36 8.39 12.30
N LEU A 267 -11.57 9.72 12.39
CA LEU A 267 -12.25 10.35 13.53
C LEU A 267 -13.75 10.02 13.53
N THR A 268 -14.35 10.05 12.36
CA THR A 268 -15.79 9.71 12.18
C THR A 268 -16.05 8.27 12.64
N ILE A 269 -15.20 7.34 12.26
CA ILE A 269 -15.35 5.93 12.62
C ILE A 269 -14.98 5.68 14.08
N LEU A 270 -13.92 6.32 14.58
CA LEU A 270 -13.58 6.30 16.00
C LEU A 270 -14.80 6.69 16.85
N HIS A 271 -15.41 7.83 16.52
CA HIS A 271 -16.60 8.31 17.25
C HIS A 271 -17.74 7.29 17.19
N ARG A 272 -18.04 6.76 15.99
CA ARG A 272 -19.15 5.80 15.79
C ARG A 272 -18.92 4.51 16.58
N LEU A 273 -17.72 3.95 16.58
CA LEU A 273 -17.39 2.69 17.26
C LEU A 273 -17.27 2.81 18.79
N LEU A 274 -16.94 3.99 19.30
CA LEU A 274 -16.87 4.22 20.75
C LEU A 274 -18.21 4.61 21.37
N HIS A 275 -19.21 4.99 20.55
CA HIS A 275 -20.53 5.44 21.03
C HIS A 275 -21.67 4.59 20.44
N VAL A 276 -21.50 3.26 20.48
CA VAL A 276 -22.51 2.30 20.00
C VAL A 276 -23.71 2.25 20.95
N GLY A 277 -24.90 2.47 20.41
CA GLY A 277 -26.16 2.39 21.16
C GLY A 277 -26.58 0.95 21.50
N SER A 278 -27.53 0.82 22.41
CA SER A 278 -28.11 -0.48 22.82
C SER A 278 -28.96 -1.13 21.71
N ASP A 279 -29.44 -0.35 20.77
CA ASP A 279 -30.31 -0.73 19.64
C ASP A 279 -29.56 -1.16 18.39
N GLU A 280 -28.22 -1.02 18.40
CA GLU A 280 -27.35 -1.49 17.30
C GLU A 280 -27.29 -3.01 17.22
N THR A 281 -26.93 -3.53 16.03
CA THR A 281 -26.82 -4.97 15.79
C THR A 281 -25.69 -5.62 16.62
N GLU A 282 -25.72 -6.94 16.76
CA GLU A 282 -24.64 -7.65 17.48
C GLU A 282 -23.29 -7.55 16.75
N GLU A 283 -23.30 -7.50 15.42
CA GLU A 283 -22.12 -7.31 14.60
C GLU A 283 -21.45 -5.96 14.90
N VAL A 284 -22.21 -4.87 14.97
CA VAL A 284 -21.70 -3.54 15.30
C VAL A 284 -21.20 -3.48 16.75
N ARG A 285 -21.91 -4.14 17.69
CA ARG A 285 -21.44 -4.24 19.08
C ARG A 285 -20.16 -5.08 19.21
N SER A 286 -20.05 -6.15 18.45
CA SER A 286 -18.84 -6.99 18.41
C SER A 286 -17.65 -6.19 17.85
N ALA A 287 -17.84 -5.53 16.73
CA ALA A 287 -16.85 -4.64 16.12
C ALA A 287 -16.39 -3.52 17.08
N SER A 288 -17.34 -2.92 17.81
CA SER A 288 -17.04 -1.91 18.84
C SER A 288 -16.16 -2.47 19.97
N ARG A 289 -16.41 -3.69 20.45
CA ARG A 289 -15.55 -4.34 21.47
C ARG A 289 -14.14 -4.54 20.95
N ILE A 290 -13.96 -5.08 19.75
CA ILE A 290 -12.65 -5.28 19.12
C ILE A 290 -11.94 -3.94 18.95
N PHE A 291 -12.65 -2.91 18.48
CA PHE A 291 -12.10 -1.58 18.30
C PHE A 291 -11.74 -0.91 19.65
N SER A 292 -12.54 -1.11 20.69
CA SER A 292 -12.21 -0.63 22.06
C SER A 292 -10.91 -1.24 22.58
N ASP A 293 -10.68 -2.53 22.32
CA ASP A 293 -9.44 -3.21 22.67
C ASP A 293 -8.27 -2.67 21.87
N PHE A 294 -8.44 -2.48 20.54
CA PHE A 294 -7.45 -1.82 19.70
C PHE A 294 -7.08 -0.42 20.24
N ASN A 295 -8.08 0.41 20.53
CA ASN A 295 -7.89 1.78 21.00
C ASN A 295 -7.18 1.85 22.37
N LYS A 296 -7.38 0.85 23.25
CA LYS A 296 -6.67 0.67 24.52
C LYS A 296 -5.32 -0.02 24.36
N ARG A 297 -4.91 -0.33 23.13
CA ARG A 297 -3.70 -1.12 22.84
C ARG A 297 -3.72 -2.54 23.46
N TYR A 298 -4.90 -3.11 23.66
CA TYR A 298 -5.09 -4.52 24.02
C TYR A 298 -5.04 -5.42 22.79
N LEU A 299 -3.87 -5.43 22.12
CA LEU A 299 -3.68 -6.12 20.85
C LEU A 299 -3.62 -7.64 20.99
N ILE A 300 -4.09 -8.36 19.96
CA ILE A 300 -3.90 -9.79 19.79
C ILE A 300 -2.40 -10.15 19.82
N LYS A 301 -2.09 -11.40 20.10
CA LYS A 301 -0.73 -11.87 20.34
C LYS A 301 -0.33 -12.95 19.35
N LEU A 302 0.86 -12.82 18.80
CA LEU A 302 1.47 -13.84 17.95
C LEU A 302 1.62 -15.16 18.75
N VAL A 303 1.15 -16.23 18.16
CA VAL A 303 1.16 -17.58 18.72
C VAL A 303 2.16 -18.45 17.97
N SER A 304 2.07 -18.47 16.65
CA SER A 304 2.92 -19.26 15.76
C SER A 304 3.27 -18.44 14.51
N ALA A 305 4.45 -18.73 13.95
CA ALA A 305 4.89 -18.18 12.67
C ALA A 305 5.71 -19.24 11.95
N ARG A 306 5.35 -19.55 10.70
CA ARG A 306 6.03 -20.57 9.90
C ARG A 306 6.16 -20.11 8.45
N ALA A 307 7.35 -20.28 7.88
CA ALA A 307 7.54 -20.09 6.45
C ALA A 307 6.78 -21.20 5.70
N ILE A 308 5.95 -20.80 4.74
CA ILE A 308 5.15 -21.74 3.92
C ILE A 308 5.50 -21.49 2.46
N SER A 309 5.82 -22.58 1.77
CA SER A 309 6.14 -22.56 0.33
C SER A 309 5.07 -23.21 -0.54
N ASP A 310 4.09 -23.90 0.04
CA ASP A 310 3.01 -24.56 -0.72
C ASP A 310 2.12 -23.54 -1.43
N PRO A 311 2.12 -23.53 -2.80
CA PRO A 311 1.36 -22.52 -3.56
C PRO A 311 -0.15 -22.70 -3.40
N THR A 312 -0.65 -23.93 -3.16
CA THR A 312 -2.07 -24.21 -3.03
C THR A 312 -2.61 -23.60 -1.73
N PHE A 313 -1.86 -23.78 -0.65
CA PHE A 313 -2.20 -23.17 0.62
C PHE A 313 -2.14 -21.64 0.59
N LEU A 314 -1.08 -21.08 0.01
CA LEU A 314 -0.96 -19.62 -0.15
C LEU A 314 -2.10 -19.05 -1.00
N LYS A 315 -2.52 -19.75 -2.06
CA LYS A 315 -3.69 -19.38 -2.85
C LYS A 315 -5.00 -19.46 -2.03
N LYS A 316 -5.14 -20.44 -1.15
CA LYS A 316 -6.29 -20.53 -0.22
C LYS A 316 -6.34 -19.31 0.68
N LEU A 317 -5.20 -18.85 1.22
CA LEU A 317 -5.13 -17.63 2.05
C LEU A 317 -5.41 -16.32 1.32
N SER A 318 -5.39 -16.30 -0.01
CA SER A 318 -5.69 -15.08 -0.77
C SER A 318 -7.19 -14.73 -0.84
N THR A 319 -8.05 -15.54 -0.23
CA THR A 319 -9.51 -15.31 -0.17
C THR A 319 -9.99 -15.24 1.28
N PRO A 320 -11.01 -14.40 1.60
CA PRO A 320 -11.60 -14.34 2.94
C PRO A 320 -12.10 -15.70 3.43
N ASP A 321 -12.79 -16.46 2.59
CA ASP A 321 -13.32 -17.79 2.93
C ASP A 321 -12.19 -18.79 3.24
N GLY A 322 -11.08 -18.69 2.51
CA GLY A 322 -9.91 -19.53 2.74
C GLY A 322 -9.22 -19.21 4.06
N ILE A 323 -9.08 -17.92 4.40
CA ILE A 323 -8.55 -17.47 5.70
C ILE A 323 -9.45 -17.99 6.81
N TYR A 324 -10.77 -17.73 6.71
CA TYR A 324 -11.75 -18.18 7.71
C TYR A 324 -11.73 -19.70 7.89
N SER A 325 -11.60 -20.46 6.80
CA SER A 325 -11.48 -21.93 6.86
C SER A 325 -10.29 -22.39 7.70
N ILE A 326 -9.13 -21.74 7.58
CA ILE A 326 -7.93 -22.06 8.36
C ILE A 326 -8.08 -21.60 9.81
N GLU A 327 -8.64 -20.41 10.04
CA GLU A 327 -8.94 -19.91 11.39
C GLU A 327 -9.89 -20.87 12.12
N ASN A 328 -10.91 -21.37 11.43
CA ASN A 328 -11.87 -22.32 12.00
C ASN A 328 -11.24 -23.68 12.31
N GLU A 329 -10.44 -24.25 11.41
CA GLU A 329 -9.70 -25.49 11.61
C GLU A 329 -8.80 -25.42 12.87
N ILE A 330 -8.06 -24.31 13.03
CA ILE A 330 -7.21 -24.08 14.21
C ILE A 330 -8.06 -23.93 15.48
N ALA A 331 -9.18 -23.23 15.40
CA ALA A 331 -10.09 -22.97 16.52
C ALA A 331 -10.76 -24.26 17.02
N GLU A 332 -11.24 -25.11 16.09
CA GLU A 332 -11.85 -26.40 16.39
C GLU A 332 -10.85 -27.36 17.06
N ASP A 333 -9.62 -27.51 16.51
CA ASP A 333 -8.58 -28.35 17.11
C ASP A 333 -8.18 -27.84 18.52
N ALA A 334 -8.20 -26.53 18.74
CA ALA A 334 -7.92 -25.92 20.05
C ALA A 334 -9.12 -25.90 21.01
N GLY A 335 -10.34 -26.18 20.54
CA GLY A 335 -11.56 -26.08 21.31
C GLY A 335 -11.83 -24.68 21.86
N ILE A 336 -11.71 -23.66 20.98
CA ILE A 336 -11.99 -22.25 21.28
C ILE A 336 -12.87 -21.64 20.17
N ASP A 337 -13.48 -20.47 20.46
CA ASP A 337 -14.24 -19.73 19.45
C ASP A 337 -13.31 -19.17 18.36
N VAL A 338 -13.67 -19.33 17.09
CA VAL A 338 -12.95 -18.84 15.92
C VAL A 338 -12.71 -17.32 15.95
N LYS A 339 -13.58 -16.56 16.61
CA LYS A 339 -13.40 -15.11 16.83
C LYS A 339 -12.09 -14.74 17.56
N ASN A 340 -11.48 -15.72 18.24
CA ASN A 340 -10.21 -15.54 18.94
C ASN A 340 -8.98 -15.92 18.10
N VAL A 341 -9.16 -16.34 16.86
CA VAL A 341 -8.08 -16.77 15.95
C VAL A 341 -7.97 -15.82 14.79
N TYR A 342 -6.73 -15.45 14.43
CA TYR A 342 -6.43 -14.56 13.31
C TYR A 342 -5.24 -15.13 12.54
N VAL A 343 -5.39 -15.25 11.23
CA VAL A 343 -4.31 -15.71 10.34
C VAL A 343 -3.82 -14.54 9.49
N ASP A 344 -2.50 -14.37 9.43
CA ASP A 344 -1.82 -13.33 8.66
C ASP A 344 -0.76 -13.94 7.72
N PHE A 345 -0.55 -13.31 6.58
CA PHE A 345 0.48 -13.70 5.62
C PHE A 345 0.97 -12.46 4.84
N PRO A 346 2.23 -12.45 4.35
CA PRO A 346 2.85 -11.24 3.83
C PRO A 346 2.26 -10.73 2.51
N ASP A 347 1.51 -11.58 1.81
CA ASP A 347 0.90 -11.28 0.51
C ASP A 347 -0.52 -10.70 0.61
N ARG A 348 -0.95 -10.28 1.81
CA ARG A 348 -2.23 -9.59 2.00
C ARG A 348 -2.20 -8.20 1.37
N PRO A 349 -3.31 -7.72 0.78
CA PRO A 349 -3.38 -6.38 0.19
C PRO A 349 -3.07 -5.25 1.16
N SER A 350 -3.35 -5.41 2.46
CA SER A 350 -3.03 -4.41 3.49
C SER A 350 -1.53 -4.33 3.86
N VAL A 351 -0.71 -5.25 3.41
CA VAL A 351 0.75 -5.15 3.57
C VAL A 351 1.29 -4.17 2.55
N THR A 352 1.81 -3.05 3.00
CA THR A 352 2.25 -1.91 2.16
C THR A 352 3.22 -2.34 1.04
N PHE A 353 4.14 -3.23 1.35
CA PHE A 353 5.07 -3.80 0.37
C PHE A 353 5.41 -5.23 0.76
N TYR A 354 5.47 -6.11 -0.24
CA TYR A 354 5.97 -7.47 -0.08
C TYR A 354 7.03 -7.78 -1.16
N PRO A 355 8.29 -7.96 -0.77
CA PRO A 355 9.39 -8.17 -1.73
C PRO A 355 9.19 -9.38 -2.65
N GLY A 356 8.49 -10.40 -2.21
CA GLY A 356 8.21 -11.60 -3.00
C GLY A 356 7.30 -11.40 -4.23
N LYS A 357 6.63 -10.24 -4.34
CA LYS A 357 5.86 -9.86 -5.54
C LYS A 357 6.69 -9.11 -6.58
N PHE A 358 7.90 -8.68 -6.22
CA PHE A 358 8.72 -7.86 -7.09
C PHE A 358 9.38 -8.72 -8.18
N ASP A 359 9.01 -8.48 -9.44
CA ASP A 359 9.69 -9.12 -10.58
C ASP A 359 10.88 -8.27 -11.03
N LEU A 360 12.07 -8.74 -10.67
CA LEU A 360 13.33 -8.08 -11.04
C LEU A 360 13.57 -8.01 -12.55
N ASP A 361 12.98 -8.92 -13.32
CA ASP A 361 13.19 -8.98 -14.78
C ASP A 361 12.26 -8.03 -15.56
N GLU A 362 11.38 -7.31 -14.87
CA GLU A 362 10.71 -6.14 -15.42
C GLU A 362 11.67 -4.96 -15.60
N ILE A 363 12.81 -4.95 -14.87
CA ILE A 363 13.88 -3.97 -15.02
C ILE A 363 14.99 -4.57 -15.89
N ALA A 364 15.36 -3.89 -16.96
CA ALA A 364 16.55 -4.21 -17.74
C ALA A 364 17.75 -3.38 -17.25
N LEU A 365 18.93 -3.98 -17.21
CA LEU A 365 20.18 -3.22 -17.10
C LEU A 365 20.67 -2.90 -18.51
N PHE A 366 21.23 -1.71 -18.73
CA PHE A 366 21.83 -1.34 -20.01
C PHE A 366 23.19 -0.69 -19.84
N GLU A 367 24.04 -0.83 -20.86
CA GLU A 367 25.34 -0.16 -20.99
C GLU A 367 25.56 0.24 -22.45
N ARG A 368 26.27 1.33 -22.67
CA ARG A 368 26.63 1.78 -24.01
C ARG A 368 27.92 1.10 -24.46
N GLY A 369 27.81 0.14 -25.37
CA GLY A 369 28.95 -0.49 -26.03
C GLY A 369 29.33 0.19 -27.34
N SER A 370 30.37 -0.30 -28.01
CA SER A 370 30.88 0.20 -29.31
C SER A 370 29.88 0.03 -30.48
N GLY A 371 28.96 -0.93 -30.38
CA GLY A 371 27.95 -1.25 -31.38
C GLY A 371 26.52 -0.80 -31.03
N GLY A 372 26.33 -0.06 -29.94
CA GLY A 372 25.02 0.36 -29.45
C GLY A 372 24.81 0.03 -27.99
N TYR A 373 23.54 -0.12 -27.58
CA TYR A 373 23.22 -0.50 -26.20
C TYR A 373 23.15 -2.02 -26.05
N GLU A 374 23.84 -2.53 -25.04
CA GLU A 374 23.74 -3.91 -24.57
C GLU A 374 22.82 -3.97 -23.36
N PHE A 375 22.12 -5.11 -23.17
CA PHE A 375 21.11 -5.27 -22.12
C PHE A 375 21.29 -6.57 -21.37
N TRP A 376 21.07 -6.53 -20.06
CA TRP A 376 21.11 -7.71 -19.17
C TRP A 376 19.88 -7.72 -18.27
N LYS A 377 19.56 -8.90 -17.74
CA LYS A 377 18.59 -9.06 -16.66
C LYS A 377 19.23 -8.71 -15.32
N VAL A 378 18.46 -8.09 -14.44
CA VAL A 378 18.89 -7.81 -13.07
C VAL A 378 19.17 -9.11 -12.33
N SER A 379 18.30 -10.12 -12.46
CA SER A 379 18.45 -11.43 -11.83
C SER A 379 19.73 -12.17 -12.23
N ASP A 380 20.24 -11.97 -13.44
CA ASP A 380 21.48 -12.62 -13.91
C ASP A 380 22.74 -11.87 -13.44
N THR A 381 22.62 -10.56 -13.24
CA THR A 381 23.77 -9.68 -12.95
C THR A 381 24.01 -9.50 -11.46
N SER A 382 22.95 -9.45 -10.64
CA SER A 382 23.01 -9.21 -9.20
C SER A 382 22.62 -10.45 -8.39
N PRO A 383 23.57 -11.14 -7.74
CA PRO A 383 23.26 -12.19 -6.76
C PRO A 383 22.46 -11.65 -5.57
N MET A 384 22.70 -10.41 -5.14
CA MET A 384 21.99 -9.75 -4.06
C MET A 384 20.52 -9.55 -4.43
N ALA A 385 20.23 -8.95 -5.58
CA ALA A 385 18.88 -8.76 -6.06
C ALA A 385 18.12 -10.10 -6.19
N ARG A 386 18.80 -11.14 -6.69
CA ARG A 386 18.22 -12.50 -6.78
C ARG A 386 17.83 -13.07 -5.42
N SER A 387 18.54 -12.75 -4.35
CA SER A 387 18.18 -13.21 -2.99
C SER A 387 16.85 -12.63 -2.50
N PHE A 388 16.47 -11.43 -2.92
CA PHE A 388 15.22 -10.79 -2.52
C PHE A 388 13.98 -11.50 -3.06
N SER A 389 14.05 -12.14 -4.22
CA SER A 389 12.96 -12.94 -4.77
C SER A 389 12.69 -14.25 -3.99
N ARG A 390 13.62 -14.63 -3.10
CA ARG A 390 13.54 -15.85 -2.28
C ARG A 390 13.14 -15.58 -0.84
N ILE A 391 12.60 -14.39 -0.53
CA ILE A 391 12.16 -14.06 0.82
C ILE A 391 11.08 -15.05 1.25
N LEU A 392 11.29 -15.63 2.42
CA LEU A 392 10.35 -16.58 3.03
C LEU A 392 9.00 -15.91 3.27
N ARG A 393 7.94 -16.66 3.10
CA ARG A 393 6.55 -16.22 3.31
C ARG A 393 6.05 -16.71 4.68
N PRO A 394 6.33 -15.98 5.79
CA PRO A 394 5.88 -16.42 7.09
C PRO A 394 4.37 -16.23 7.23
N VAL A 395 3.63 -17.33 7.29
CA VAL A 395 2.25 -17.32 7.76
C VAL A 395 2.28 -17.24 9.28
N ARG A 396 1.48 -16.37 9.84
CA ARG A 396 1.41 -16.08 11.27
C ARG A 396 0.02 -16.35 11.81
N VAL A 397 -0.04 -16.93 12.99
CA VAL A 397 -1.29 -17.12 13.73
C VAL A 397 -1.26 -16.26 14.98
N TYR A 398 -2.32 -15.49 15.20
CA TYR A 398 -2.51 -14.66 16.38
C TYR A 398 -3.76 -15.07 17.14
N THR A 399 -3.82 -14.70 18.41
CA THR A 399 -5.01 -14.92 19.23
C THR A 399 -5.25 -13.76 20.20
N THR A 400 -6.48 -13.63 20.67
CA THR A 400 -6.83 -12.75 21.78
C THR A 400 -6.12 -13.19 23.08
N ARG A 401 -6.00 -12.27 24.02
CA ARG A 401 -5.32 -12.56 25.30
C ARG A 401 -6.01 -13.70 26.04
N GLY A 402 -5.21 -14.56 26.67
CA GLY A 402 -5.70 -15.70 27.46
C GLY A 402 -5.69 -17.03 26.73
N TYR A 403 -5.64 -17.07 25.40
CA TYR A 403 -5.68 -18.32 24.63
C TYR A 403 -4.32 -18.74 24.05
N ARG A 404 -3.24 -17.98 24.28
CA ARG A 404 -1.95 -18.20 23.62
C ARG A 404 -1.39 -19.61 23.83
N SER A 405 -1.36 -20.09 25.07
CA SER A 405 -0.85 -21.44 25.40
C SER A 405 -1.74 -22.53 24.83
N LYS A 406 -3.06 -22.33 24.84
CA LYS A 406 -4.04 -23.29 24.36
C LYS A 406 -3.99 -23.42 22.83
N LEU A 407 -3.79 -22.30 22.13
CA LEU A 407 -3.81 -22.26 20.66
C LEU A 407 -2.48 -22.72 20.02
N LYS A 408 -1.36 -22.64 20.76
CA LYS A 408 -0.02 -22.85 20.15
C LYS A 408 0.12 -24.21 19.48
N SER A 409 -0.24 -25.29 20.16
CA SER A 409 -0.12 -26.65 19.63
C SER A 409 -0.98 -26.87 18.37
N SER A 410 -2.21 -26.35 18.39
CA SER A 410 -3.13 -26.46 17.25
C SER A 410 -2.67 -25.63 16.04
N ALA A 411 -2.19 -24.42 16.28
CA ALA A 411 -1.62 -23.58 15.23
C ALA A 411 -0.38 -24.21 14.58
N ASP A 412 0.55 -24.71 15.40
CA ASP A 412 1.76 -25.38 14.91
C ASP A 412 1.38 -26.63 14.10
N LYS A 413 0.47 -27.46 14.58
CA LYS A 413 0.00 -28.69 13.91
C LYS A 413 -0.62 -28.40 12.54
N VAL A 414 -1.51 -27.41 12.43
CA VAL A 414 -2.16 -27.03 11.17
C VAL A 414 -1.13 -26.48 10.18
N LEU A 415 -0.25 -25.59 10.62
CA LEU A 415 0.80 -25.04 9.73
C LEU A 415 1.83 -26.12 9.31
N GLU A 416 2.12 -27.08 10.17
CA GLU A 416 3.02 -28.21 9.86
C GLU A 416 2.42 -29.21 8.87
N SER A 417 1.12 -29.45 8.96
CA SER A 417 0.43 -30.35 8.03
C SER A 417 0.46 -29.87 6.58
N VAL A 418 0.57 -28.54 6.39
CA VAL A 418 0.54 -27.91 5.06
C VAL A 418 1.91 -27.89 4.39
N ASP A 419 2.99 -27.70 5.13
CA ASP A 419 4.35 -27.66 4.59
C ASP A 419 5.31 -28.43 5.53
N PRO A 420 5.34 -29.77 5.43
CA PRO A 420 6.21 -30.59 6.28
C PRO A 420 7.71 -30.32 6.06
N ALA A 421 8.08 -29.83 4.88
CA ALA A 421 9.48 -29.57 4.49
C ALA A 421 10.05 -28.24 4.99
N GLY A 422 9.21 -27.33 5.47
CA GLY A 422 9.62 -25.98 5.96
C GLY A 422 10.34 -25.99 7.32
N SER A 423 10.79 -27.15 7.83
CA SER A 423 11.42 -27.33 9.14
C SER A 423 12.93 -27.60 9.09
N SER A 424 13.62 -27.25 7.99
CA SER A 424 15.08 -27.40 7.88
C SER A 424 15.77 -26.05 7.63
#